data_b037092fc91af5a109e70aefdd8588df
#
_entry.id   b037092fc91af5a109e70aefdd8588df
#
_cell.length_a   1.000
_cell.length_b   1.000
_cell.length_c   1.000
_cell.angle_alpha   90.00
_cell.angle_beta   90.00
_cell.angle_gamma   90.00
#
_symmetry.space_group_name_H-M   'P 1'
#
loop_
_entity.id
_entity.type
_entity.pdbx_description
1 polymer ?
#
loop_
_entity_poly.entity_id
_entity_poly.type
_entity_poly.pdbx_seq_one_letter_code
_entity_poly.pdbx_strand_id
1 'polypeptide(L)'
;HSAGHIGIVTPDGVVYVGDCLIDRDQIAAAKLPTSMFIAKDLESKEYLRTVDAPAYIVAHKQVLTDIGPLIDRNIDFIHDKGRELLEDLEDGMSFDQWIYAFCQRENVRTRNEFKFSIVERNFSNFAAWLTDTGRVTVQREYCAKTYYHG
;
A
#
# COMPACT_ATOMS: atom_id res chain seq x y z
N HIS A 1 6.09 -4.59 -0.11
CA HIS A 1 6.18 -4.77 1.35
C HIS A 1 7.42 -4.09 1.92
N SER A 2 8.62 -4.62 1.71
CA SER A 2 9.89 -3.98 2.08
C SER A 2 10.87 -3.99 0.90
N ALA A 3 11.90 -3.14 0.92
CA ALA A 3 12.89 -3.06 -0.16
C ALA A 3 13.66 -4.36 -0.42
N GLY A 4 13.76 -5.21 0.59
CA GLY A 4 14.43 -6.51 0.51
C GLY A 4 13.49 -7.71 0.35
N HIS A 5 12.20 -7.48 0.09
CA HIS A 5 11.24 -8.56 -0.13
C HIS A 5 11.55 -9.26 -1.45
N ILE A 6 11.58 -10.60 -1.43
CA ILE A 6 11.83 -11.44 -2.60
C ILE A 6 10.75 -12.51 -2.74
N GLY A 7 10.44 -12.88 -3.96
CA GLY A 7 9.75 -14.13 -4.29
C GLY A 7 10.77 -15.23 -4.61
N ILE A 8 10.37 -16.48 -4.52
CA ILE A 8 11.23 -17.63 -4.80
C ILE A 8 10.50 -18.58 -5.76
N VAL A 9 11.20 -19.04 -6.78
CA VAL A 9 10.75 -20.14 -7.66
C VAL A 9 11.50 -21.39 -7.27
N THR A 10 10.77 -22.44 -6.95
CA THR A 10 11.34 -23.74 -6.59
C THR A 10 11.69 -24.57 -7.84
N PRO A 11 12.53 -25.63 -7.73
CA PRO A 11 12.90 -26.46 -8.87
C PRO A 11 11.73 -27.15 -9.59
N ASP A 12 10.61 -27.37 -8.89
CA ASP A 12 9.35 -27.89 -9.46
C ASP A 12 8.44 -26.78 -10.04
N GLY A 13 8.94 -25.53 -10.10
CA GLY A 13 8.28 -24.41 -10.72
C GLY A 13 7.26 -23.67 -9.83
N VAL A 14 7.04 -24.11 -8.58
CA VAL A 14 6.14 -23.42 -7.66
C VAL A 14 6.72 -22.07 -7.24
N VAL A 15 5.88 -21.04 -7.23
CA VAL A 15 6.28 -19.67 -6.87
C VAL A 15 5.81 -19.29 -5.49
N TYR A 16 6.73 -18.92 -4.62
CA TYR A 16 6.45 -18.30 -3.32
C TYR A 16 6.49 -16.79 -3.47
N VAL A 17 5.35 -16.14 -3.41
CA VAL A 17 5.25 -14.69 -3.60
C VAL A 17 5.40 -13.88 -2.32
N GLY A 18 5.39 -14.56 -1.15
CA GLY A 18 5.48 -13.91 0.15
C GLY A 18 4.39 -12.86 0.35
N ASP A 19 4.75 -11.74 0.98
CA ASP A 19 3.85 -10.61 1.26
C ASP A 19 3.72 -9.62 0.08
N CYS A 20 4.15 -9.99 -1.13
CA CYS A 20 3.89 -9.19 -2.33
C CYS A 20 2.38 -9.06 -2.60
N LEU A 21 1.63 -10.10 -2.25
CA LEU A 21 0.17 -10.11 -2.29
C LEU A 21 -0.38 -10.45 -0.90
N ILE A 22 -1.49 -9.81 -0.57
CA ILE A 22 -2.31 -10.16 0.60
C ILE A 22 -3.63 -10.74 0.15
N ASP A 23 -4.19 -11.65 0.94
CA ASP A 23 -5.45 -12.32 0.63
C ASP A 23 -6.66 -11.41 0.80
N ARG A 24 -7.85 -11.92 0.43
CA ARG A 24 -9.11 -11.18 0.51
C ARG A 24 -9.44 -10.67 1.91
N ASP A 25 -9.24 -11.53 2.89
CA ASP A 25 -9.64 -11.21 4.27
C ASP A 25 -8.70 -10.15 4.84
N GLN A 26 -7.42 -10.23 4.47
CA GLN A 26 -6.42 -9.22 4.81
C GLN A 26 -6.70 -7.88 4.14
N ILE A 27 -7.08 -7.86 2.84
CA ILE A 27 -7.50 -6.64 2.14
C ILE A 27 -8.70 -6.01 2.86
N ALA A 28 -9.72 -6.81 3.19
CA ALA A 28 -10.92 -6.32 3.87
C ALA A 28 -10.64 -5.76 5.28
N ALA A 29 -9.64 -6.30 5.97
CA ALA A 29 -9.26 -5.86 7.31
C ALA A 29 -8.26 -4.69 7.34
N ALA A 30 -7.46 -4.54 6.28
CA ALA A 30 -6.39 -3.55 6.23
C ALA A 30 -6.93 -2.14 5.97
N LYS A 31 -6.46 -1.18 6.76
CA LYS A 31 -6.76 0.24 6.56
C LYS A 31 -5.90 0.84 5.45
N LEU A 32 -4.62 0.49 5.44
CA LEU A 32 -3.66 0.79 4.37
C LEU A 32 -2.79 -0.45 4.13
N PRO A 33 -2.42 -0.74 2.89
CA PRO A 33 -1.45 -1.79 2.61
C PRO A 33 -0.08 -1.41 3.19
N THR A 34 0.64 -2.41 3.69
CA THR A 34 2.02 -2.23 4.12
C THR A 34 2.93 -2.29 2.89
N SER A 35 3.36 -1.14 2.43
CA SER A 35 4.31 -1.01 1.32
C SER A 35 5.24 0.17 1.56
N MET A 36 6.55 -0.04 1.46
CA MET A 36 7.54 1.04 1.61
C MET A 36 7.67 1.89 0.36
N PHE A 37 7.44 1.31 -0.81
CA PHE A 37 7.57 1.97 -2.12
C PHE A 37 6.39 1.57 -3.01
N ILE A 38 5.31 2.35 -2.97
CA ILE A 38 4.05 2.03 -3.64
C ILE A 38 4.24 1.80 -5.14
N ALA A 39 5.00 2.65 -5.83
CA ALA A 39 5.25 2.48 -7.26
C ALA A 39 5.96 1.15 -7.57
N LYS A 40 6.98 0.79 -6.79
CA LYS A 40 7.71 -0.48 -6.95
C LYS A 40 6.87 -1.70 -6.59
N ASP A 41 5.98 -1.54 -5.63
CA ASP A 41 5.04 -2.59 -5.25
C ASP A 41 4.05 -2.87 -6.38
N LEU A 42 3.51 -1.83 -7.02
CA LEU A 42 2.67 -1.95 -8.22
C LEU A 42 3.43 -2.59 -9.39
N GLU A 43 4.65 -2.14 -9.69
CA GLU A 43 5.51 -2.75 -10.72
C GLU A 43 5.75 -4.25 -10.44
N SER A 44 5.99 -4.62 -9.18
CA SER A 44 6.22 -6.01 -8.79
C SER A 44 4.99 -6.89 -8.97
N LYS A 45 3.80 -6.34 -8.70
CA LYS A 45 2.53 -7.02 -8.94
C LYS A 45 2.27 -7.23 -10.43
N GLU A 46 2.53 -6.22 -11.26
CA GLU A 46 2.42 -6.37 -12.71
C GLU A 46 3.45 -7.33 -13.27
N TYR A 47 4.69 -7.31 -12.76
CA TYR A 47 5.70 -8.31 -13.15
C TYR A 47 5.24 -9.74 -12.82
N LEU A 48 4.60 -9.94 -11.67
CA LEU A 48 4.12 -11.25 -11.24
C LEU A 48 3.08 -11.85 -12.19
N ARG A 49 2.35 -11.04 -12.97
CA ARG A 49 1.46 -11.53 -14.06
C ARG A 49 2.20 -12.25 -15.17
N THR A 50 3.47 -11.93 -15.35
CA THR A 50 4.30 -12.53 -16.43
C THR A 50 4.96 -13.84 -15.99
N VAL A 51 4.86 -14.18 -14.71
CA VAL A 51 5.45 -15.41 -14.17
C VAL A 51 4.43 -16.54 -14.28
N ASP A 52 4.71 -17.51 -15.17
CA ASP A 52 3.89 -18.72 -15.32
C ASP A 52 4.35 -19.81 -14.37
N ALA A 53 3.44 -20.38 -13.62
CA ALA A 53 3.72 -21.40 -12.61
C ALA A 53 2.55 -22.35 -12.39
N PRO A 54 2.80 -23.63 -12.08
CA PRO A 54 1.76 -24.60 -11.76
C PRO A 54 1.01 -24.25 -10.46
N ALA A 55 1.66 -23.53 -9.55
CA ALA A 55 1.05 -23.05 -8.30
C ALA A 55 1.82 -21.84 -7.75
N TYR A 56 1.07 -20.99 -7.05
CA TYR A 56 1.58 -19.82 -6.33
C TYR A 56 1.23 -19.95 -4.86
N ILE A 57 2.23 -19.80 -3.99
CA ILE A 57 2.05 -19.79 -2.55
C ILE A 57 2.11 -18.35 -2.07
N VAL A 58 0.97 -17.85 -1.62
CA VAL A 58 0.82 -16.53 -1.02
C VAL A 58 1.00 -16.64 0.49
N ALA A 59 1.64 -15.66 1.10
CA ALA A 59 1.76 -15.62 2.56
C ALA A 59 0.37 -15.75 3.22
N HIS A 60 0.37 -16.29 4.45
CA HIS A 60 -0.85 -16.48 5.25
C HIS A 60 -1.85 -17.53 4.72
N LYS A 61 -1.37 -18.57 4.04
CA LYS A 61 -2.06 -19.86 3.81
C LYS A 61 -2.85 -20.01 2.49
N GLN A 62 -2.55 -19.27 1.46
CA GLN A 62 -3.19 -19.53 0.18
C GLN A 62 -2.25 -20.22 -0.82
N VAL A 63 -2.77 -21.25 -1.49
CA VAL A 63 -2.17 -21.85 -2.67
C VAL A 63 -3.13 -21.64 -3.84
N LEU A 64 -2.66 -21.04 -4.91
CA LEU A 64 -3.46 -20.68 -6.07
C LEU A 64 -2.84 -21.26 -7.34
N THR A 65 -3.67 -21.69 -8.27
CA THR A 65 -3.26 -22.07 -9.64
C THR A 65 -3.43 -20.91 -10.62
N ASP A 66 -4.29 -19.94 -10.28
CA ASP A 66 -4.46 -18.68 -10.99
C ASP A 66 -4.32 -17.52 -10.00
N ILE A 67 -3.29 -16.73 -10.18
CA ILE A 67 -2.98 -15.59 -9.29
C ILE A 67 -3.53 -14.26 -9.82
N GLY A 68 -3.95 -14.21 -11.09
CA GLY A 68 -4.40 -12.98 -11.76
C GLY A 68 -5.47 -12.22 -10.97
N PRO A 69 -6.59 -12.86 -10.58
CA PRO A 69 -7.64 -12.18 -9.82
C PRO A 69 -7.19 -11.62 -8.45
N LEU A 70 -6.17 -12.23 -7.83
CA LEU A 70 -5.62 -11.70 -6.58
C LEU A 70 -4.69 -10.52 -6.82
N ILE A 71 -3.93 -10.53 -7.91
CA ILE A 71 -3.11 -9.39 -8.34
C ILE A 71 -4.02 -8.17 -8.59
N ASP A 72 -5.09 -8.33 -9.39
CA ASP A 72 -6.05 -7.25 -9.67
C ASP A 72 -6.56 -6.60 -8.39
N ARG A 73 -7.03 -7.40 -7.46
CA ARG A 73 -7.55 -6.90 -6.17
C ARG A 73 -6.53 -6.15 -5.34
N ASN A 74 -5.28 -6.61 -5.33
CA ASN A 74 -4.21 -5.94 -4.60
C ASN A 74 -3.84 -4.60 -5.25
N ILE A 75 -3.85 -4.52 -6.57
CA ILE A 75 -3.62 -3.28 -7.33
C ILE A 75 -4.78 -2.31 -7.10
N ASP A 76 -6.02 -2.77 -7.26
CA ASP A 76 -7.23 -1.98 -7.03
C ASP A 76 -7.24 -1.42 -5.60
N PHE A 77 -6.92 -2.25 -4.61
CA PHE A 77 -6.85 -1.83 -3.21
C PHE A 77 -5.87 -0.67 -3.00
N ILE A 78 -4.69 -0.71 -3.63
CA ILE A 78 -3.72 0.39 -3.55
C ILE A 78 -4.30 1.67 -4.19
N HIS A 79 -4.89 1.55 -5.37
CA HIS A 79 -5.46 2.70 -6.07
C HIS A 79 -6.67 3.28 -5.34
N ASP A 80 -7.54 2.43 -4.81
CA ASP A 80 -8.70 2.85 -4.03
C ASP A 80 -8.27 3.62 -2.79
N LYS A 81 -7.31 3.09 -2.03
CA LYS A 81 -6.77 3.80 -0.86
C LYS A 81 -6.09 5.12 -1.24
N GLY A 82 -5.41 5.18 -2.38
CA GLY A 82 -4.88 6.45 -2.89
C GLY A 82 -5.98 7.47 -3.19
N ARG A 83 -7.12 7.06 -3.78
CA ARG A 83 -8.28 7.95 -3.99
C ARG A 83 -8.90 8.42 -2.69
N GLU A 84 -9.14 7.49 -1.77
CA GLU A 84 -9.71 7.80 -0.46
C GLU A 84 -8.84 8.80 0.33
N LEU A 85 -7.51 8.69 0.25
CA LEU A 85 -6.61 9.65 0.86
C LEU A 85 -6.69 11.04 0.23
N LEU A 86 -6.91 11.13 -1.08
CA LEU A 86 -7.16 12.41 -1.76
C LEU A 86 -8.49 13.03 -1.32
N GLU A 87 -9.53 12.23 -1.09
CA GLU A 87 -10.82 12.71 -0.57
C GLU A 87 -10.71 13.24 0.88
N ASP A 88 -9.76 12.72 1.66
CA ASP A 88 -9.48 13.22 3.01
C ASP A 88 -8.63 14.50 3.04
N LEU A 89 -8.00 14.88 1.91
CA LEU A 89 -7.13 16.04 1.81
C LEU A 89 -7.95 17.30 1.53
N GLU A 90 -7.79 18.32 2.36
CA GLU A 90 -8.18 19.69 2.06
C GLU A 90 -6.93 20.52 1.79
N ASP A 91 -6.99 21.42 0.81
CA ASP A 91 -5.86 22.28 0.44
C ASP A 91 -5.36 23.11 1.62
N GLY A 92 -4.06 23.05 1.85
CA GLY A 92 -3.42 23.74 2.96
C GLY A 92 -3.29 22.92 4.24
N MET A 93 -3.69 21.64 4.25
CA MET A 93 -3.49 20.77 5.39
C MET A 93 -2.00 20.49 5.65
N SER A 94 -1.65 20.42 6.92
CA SER A 94 -0.39 19.78 7.36
C SER A 94 -0.49 18.26 7.28
N PHE A 95 0.65 17.57 7.38
CA PHE A 95 0.68 16.10 7.44
C PHE A 95 -0.18 15.56 8.60
N ASP A 96 -0.09 16.19 9.78
CA ASP A 96 -0.83 15.77 10.97
C ASP A 96 -2.35 15.96 10.81
N GLN A 97 -2.78 17.01 10.15
CA GLN A 97 -4.20 17.23 9.84
C GLN A 97 -4.73 16.19 8.86
N TRP A 98 -3.96 15.90 7.83
CA TRP A 98 -4.36 14.93 6.80
C TRP A 98 -4.42 13.49 7.37
N ILE A 99 -3.39 13.03 8.09
CA ILE A 99 -3.44 11.71 8.72
C ILE A 99 -4.54 11.63 9.79
N TYR A 100 -4.86 12.73 10.46
CA TYR A 100 -5.97 12.78 11.42
C TYR A 100 -7.31 12.58 10.72
N ALA A 101 -7.56 13.23 9.57
CA ALA A 101 -8.78 13.06 8.78
C ALA A 101 -8.93 11.58 8.33
N PHE A 102 -7.86 10.98 7.80
CA PHE A 102 -7.81 9.56 7.49
C PHE A 102 -8.14 8.68 8.69
N CYS A 103 -7.53 8.91 9.84
CA CYS A 103 -7.75 8.12 11.04
C CYS A 103 -9.21 8.22 11.54
N GLN A 104 -9.82 9.39 11.38
CA GLN A 104 -11.24 9.58 11.70
C GLN A 104 -12.14 8.78 10.77
N ARG A 105 -11.97 8.89 9.44
CA ARG A 105 -12.75 8.16 8.44
C ARG A 105 -12.64 6.65 8.62
N GLU A 106 -11.42 6.14 8.81
CA GLU A 106 -11.15 4.71 8.98
C GLU A 106 -11.43 4.19 10.41
N ASN A 107 -11.85 5.08 11.33
CA ASN A 107 -12.05 4.75 12.74
C ASN A 107 -10.80 4.10 13.38
N VAL A 108 -9.61 4.60 13.02
CA VAL A 108 -8.35 4.15 13.59
C VAL A 108 -8.20 4.73 14.98
N ARG A 109 -8.45 3.92 16.01
CA ARG A 109 -8.33 4.30 17.41
C ARG A 109 -7.26 3.44 18.07
N THR A 110 -6.10 4.00 18.30
CA THR A 110 -5.05 3.32 19.06
C THR A 110 -4.38 4.28 20.03
N ARG A 111 -4.13 3.76 21.24
CA ARG A 111 -3.29 4.43 22.25
C ARG A 111 -1.87 3.81 22.29
N ASN A 112 -1.60 2.86 21.41
CA ASN A 112 -0.33 2.18 21.34
C ASN A 112 0.54 2.86 20.28
N GLU A 113 1.61 3.52 20.73
CA GLU A 113 2.56 4.24 19.87
C GLU A 113 3.14 3.39 18.74
N PHE A 114 3.47 2.13 19.03
CA PHE A 114 3.99 1.23 18.01
C PHE A 114 2.95 0.95 16.90
N LYS A 115 1.68 0.74 17.27
CA LYS A 115 0.62 0.56 16.28
C LYS A 115 0.36 1.84 15.48
N PHE A 116 0.42 2.99 16.13
CA PHE A 116 0.26 4.28 15.44
C PHE A 116 1.42 4.53 14.47
N SER A 117 2.67 4.25 14.86
CA SER A 117 3.83 4.43 13.97
C SER A 117 3.77 3.58 12.69
N ILE A 118 3.10 2.42 12.73
CA ILE A 118 2.84 1.61 11.52
C ILE A 118 1.87 2.34 10.58
N VAL A 119 0.78 2.89 11.13
CA VAL A 119 -0.21 3.67 10.36
C VAL A 119 0.45 4.90 9.75
N GLU A 120 1.17 5.67 10.55
CA GLU A 120 1.88 6.87 10.12
C GLU A 120 2.89 6.59 9.00
N ARG A 121 3.69 5.53 9.15
CA ARG A 121 4.63 5.11 8.11
C ARG A 121 3.93 4.75 6.81
N ASN A 122 2.87 3.93 6.87
CA ASN A 122 2.15 3.53 5.66
C ASN A 122 1.46 4.73 5.01
N PHE A 123 0.86 5.62 5.80
CA PHE A 123 0.28 6.87 5.32
C PHE A 123 1.34 7.76 4.64
N SER A 124 2.51 7.93 5.26
CA SER A 124 3.62 8.70 4.71
C SER A 124 4.09 8.15 3.35
N ASN A 125 4.13 6.82 3.18
CA ASN A 125 4.50 6.20 1.91
C ASN A 125 3.45 6.47 0.82
N PHE A 126 2.16 6.48 1.16
CA PHE A 126 1.10 6.89 0.23
C PHE A 126 1.18 8.37 -0.11
N ALA A 127 1.36 9.26 0.88
CA ALA A 127 1.52 10.69 0.65
C ALA A 127 2.71 10.99 -0.29
N ALA A 128 3.84 10.29 -0.10
CA ALA A 128 4.98 10.38 -0.99
C ALA A 128 4.64 9.93 -2.42
N TRP A 129 4.00 8.78 -2.59
CA TRP A 129 3.58 8.29 -3.90
C TRP A 129 2.59 9.21 -4.61
N LEU A 130 1.62 9.77 -3.87
CA LEU A 130 0.68 10.75 -4.42
C LEU A 130 1.39 12.03 -4.87
N THR A 131 2.43 12.45 -4.15
CA THR A 131 3.29 13.58 -4.52
C THR A 131 4.14 13.25 -5.75
N ASP A 132 4.81 12.09 -5.77
CA ASP A 132 5.67 11.67 -6.88
C ASP A 132 4.90 11.49 -8.20
N THR A 133 3.60 11.16 -8.11
CA THR A 133 2.70 11.03 -9.26
C THR A 133 1.96 12.33 -9.62
N GLY A 134 2.26 13.43 -8.95
CA GLY A 134 1.70 14.75 -9.23
C GLY A 134 0.23 14.93 -8.80
N ARG A 135 -0.34 13.97 -8.04
CA ARG A 135 -1.71 14.06 -7.51
C ARG A 135 -1.81 14.91 -6.25
N VAL A 136 -0.69 15.17 -5.62
CA VAL A 136 -0.54 16.04 -4.46
C VAL A 136 0.66 16.94 -4.70
N THR A 137 0.55 18.22 -4.41
CA THR A 137 1.67 19.15 -4.36
C THR A 137 2.01 19.51 -2.92
N VAL A 138 3.29 19.74 -2.64
CA VAL A 138 3.79 20.04 -1.31
C VAL A 138 4.50 21.37 -1.32
N GLN A 139 3.98 22.33 -0.56
CA GLN A 139 4.68 23.58 -0.28
C GLN A 139 5.48 23.44 1.03
N ARG A 140 6.63 24.07 1.06
CA ARG A 140 7.51 24.07 2.24
C ARG A 140 7.81 25.49 2.64
N GLU A 141 7.49 25.80 3.88
CA GLU A 141 7.89 27.06 4.50
C GLU A 141 8.65 26.74 5.79
N TYR A 142 9.92 27.13 5.87
CA TYR A 142 10.85 26.70 6.91
C TYR A 142 10.88 25.17 7.03
N CYS A 143 10.49 24.61 8.18
CA CYS A 143 10.43 23.17 8.42
C CYS A 143 9.01 22.59 8.27
N ALA A 144 8.01 23.42 8.01
CA ALA A 144 6.62 22.97 7.83
C ALA A 144 6.35 22.53 6.37
N LYS A 145 5.50 21.54 6.22
CA LYS A 145 4.98 21.08 4.93
C LYS A 145 3.47 21.28 4.91
N THR A 146 2.97 21.78 3.79
CA THR A 146 1.55 21.92 3.51
C THR A 146 1.21 21.19 2.23
N TYR A 147 0.10 20.49 2.19
CA TYR A 147 -0.30 19.61 1.11
C TYR A 147 -1.51 20.21 0.37
N TYR A 148 -1.54 20.04 -0.95
CA TYR A 148 -2.58 20.56 -1.86
C TYR A 148 -2.87 19.51 -2.92
N HIS A 149 -4.07 19.50 -3.47
CA HIS A 149 -4.34 18.71 -4.67
C HIS A 149 -3.42 19.15 -5.83
N GLY A 150 -2.96 18.17 -6.61
CA GLY A 150 -2.11 18.41 -7.77
C GLY A 150 -2.88 18.68 -9.05
#